data_6ad4f09575bc56017ad2bda0224b3c31
#
_entry.id   6ad4f09575bc56017ad2bda0224b3c31
#
_cell.length_a   1.000
_cell.length_b   1.000
_cell.length_c   1.000
_cell.angle_alpha   90.00
_cell.angle_beta   90.00
_cell.angle_gamma   90.00
#
_symmetry.space_group_name_H-M   'P 1'
#
loop_
_entity.id
_entity.type
_entity.pdbx_description
1 polymer ?
#
loop_
_entity_poly.entity_id
_entity_poly.type
_entity_poly.pdbx_seq_one_letter_code
_entity_poly.pdbx_strand_id
1 'polypeptide(L)'
;MKKGLLIAAICVAFGLQTISAQDTEVKSHGDLFQGMSRTIPQGRVVLPYGLEVTFEKTVHLIFPAPIRYVDLGSSNIIAGQADDAENVLRVKAAVRDFETECNLSVICDDGSFYSYNVRYAEEPVSYTHLRAH
;
A
#
# COMPACT_ATOMS: atom_id res chain seq x y z
N MET A 1 -14.48 -3.52 76.36
CA MET A 1 -15.42 -3.22 75.28
C MET A 1 -14.97 -2.22 74.23
N LYS A 2 -13.93 -1.51 74.45
CA LYS A 2 -13.44 -0.52 73.42
C LYS A 2 -12.48 -1.12 72.39
N LYS A 3 -11.98 -2.32 72.59
CA LYS A 3 -11.02 -2.96 71.66
C LYS A 3 -11.69 -3.66 70.47
N GLY A 4 -12.96 -4.02 70.54
CA GLY A 4 -13.70 -4.65 69.47
C GLY A 4 -14.17 -3.66 68.37
N LEU A 5 -14.34 -2.41 68.71
CA LEU A 5 -14.79 -1.38 67.76
C LEU A 5 -13.65 -0.94 66.80
N LEU A 6 -12.40 -0.97 67.27
CA LEU A 6 -11.23 -0.59 66.53
C LEU A 6 -10.89 -1.60 65.40
N ILE A 7 -11.17 -2.89 65.62
CA ILE A 7 -10.91 -3.96 64.63
C ILE A 7 -11.95 -3.92 63.50
N ALA A 8 -13.20 -3.52 63.78
CA ALA A 8 -14.22 -3.35 62.76
C ALA A 8 -13.95 -2.17 61.83
N ALA A 9 -13.36 -1.08 62.34
CA ALA A 9 -13.01 0.08 61.55
C ALA A 9 -11.84 -0.19 60.57
N ILE A 10 -10.91 -1.04 60.96
CA ILE A 10 -9.78 -1.43 60.08
C ILE A 10 -10.21 -2.34 58.92
N CYS A 11 -11.19 -3.20 59.13
CA CYS A 11 -11.72 -4.04 58.06
C CYS A 11 -12.50 -3.29 56.99
N VAL A 12 -13.13 -2.18 57.36
CA VAL A 12 -13.87 -1.33 56.40
C VAL A 12 -12.93 -0.47 55.54
N ALA A 13 -11.78 -0.11 56.07
CA ALA A 13 -10.76 0.65 55.30
C ALA A 13 -10.03 -0.22 54.25
N PHE A 14 -9.99 -1.52 54.41
CA PHE A 14 -9.37 -2.45 53.45
C PHE A 14 -10.31 -2.93 52.34
N GLY A 15 -11.60 -2.66 52.41
CA GLY A 15 -12.62 -3.13 51.47
C GLY A 15 -12.88 -2.29 50.25
N LEU A 16 -12.19 -1.17 50.08
CA LEU A 16 -12.37 -0.23 48.96
C LEU A 16 -11.17 -0.07 48.07
N GLN A 17 -10.43 -1.16 47.88
CA GLN A 17 -9.60 -1.24 46.69
C GLN A 17 -10.49 -1.71 45.54
N THR A 18 -11.10 -0.75 44.86
CA THR A 18 -11.60 -0.99 43.52
C THR A 18 -10.41 -1.40 42.67
N ILE A 19 -10.31 -2.69 42.41
CA ILE A 19 -9.49 -3.20 41.31
C ILE A 19 -10.11 -2.55 40.07
N SER A 20 -9.53 -1.46 39.62
CA SER A 20 -9.79 -0.96 38.27
C SER A 20 -9.30 -2.07 37.35
N ALA A 21 -10.22 -2.88 36.86
CA ALA A 21 -9.96 -3.72 35.72
C ALA A 21 -9.54 -2.75 34.62
N GLN A 22 -8.25 -2.76 34.29
CA GLN A 22 -7.81 -2.16 33.07
C GLN A 22 -8.52 -2.95 31.97
N ASP A 23 -9.55 -2.34 31.38
CA ASP A 23 -10.07 -2.76 30.10
C ASP A 23 -8.90 -2.73 29.13
N THR A 24 -8.31 -3.87 28.91
CA THR A 24 -7.42 -4.09 27.78
C THR A 24 -8.38 -4.06 26.59
N GLU A 25 -8.62 -2.86 26.06
CA GLU A 25 -9.30 -2.70 24.79
C GLU A 25 -8.55 -3.60 23.78
N VAL A 26 -9.18 -4.68 23.42
CA VAL A 26 -8.76 -5.46 22.25
C VAL A 26 -8.99 -4.55 21.06
N LYS A 27 -7.94 -3.82 20.66
CA LYS A 27 -7.96 -3.02 19.45
C LYS A 27 -8.45 -3.88 18.31
N SER A 28 -9.57 -3.53 17.72
CA SER A 28 -10.10 -4.22 16.56
C SER A 28 -9.07 -4.22 15.44
N HIS A 29 -9.09 -5.23 14.58
CA HIS A 29 -8.19 -5.32 13.42
C HIS A 29 -8.16 -4.03 12.58
N GLY A 30 -9.27 -3.30 12.53
CA GLY A 30 -9.37 -2.00 11.83
C GLY A 30 -8.50 -0.92 12.45
N ASP A 31 -8.35 -0.88 13.78
CA ASP A 31 -7.53 0.10 14.47
C ASP A 31 -6.03 -0.11 14.25
N LEU A 32 -5.59 -1.36 14.06
CA LEU A 32 -4.20 -1.67 13.74
C LEU A 32 -3.81 -1.11 12.38
N PHE A 33 -4.68 -1.25 11.37
CA PHE A 33 -4.44 -0.69 10.04
C PHE A 33 -4.48 0.84 10.04
N GLN A 34 -5.40 1.46 10.78
CA GLN A 34 -5.45 2.91 10.91
C GLN A 34 -4.23 3.48 11.63
N GLY A 35 -3.71 2.77 12.64
CA GLY A 35 -2.48 3.15 13.34
C GLY A 35 -1.26 3.12 12.42
N MET A 36 -1.17 2.13 11.53
CA MET A 36 -0.07 2.02 10.56
C MET A 36 -0.13 3.12 9.50
N SER A 37 -1.31 3.48 9.01
CA SER A 37 -1.47 4.55 8.02
C SER A 37 -1.15 5.94 8.57
N ARG A 38 -1.30 6.16 9.88
CA ARG A 38 -0.95 7.42 10.55
C ARG A 38 0.55 7.64 10.74
N THR A 39 1.35 6.57 10.71
CA THR A 39 2.80 6.65 10.93
C THR A 39 3.59 6.96 9.66
N ILE A 40 2.96 6.87 8.48
CA ILE A 40 3.60 7.20 7.21
C ILE A 40 3.43 8.71 6.96
N PRO A 41 4.52 9.51 6.98
CA PRO A 41 4.43 10.92 6.63
C PRO A 41 3.88 11.09 5.21
N GLN A 42 2.96 12.03 5.01
CA GLN A 42 2.33 12.28 3.70
C GLN A 42 3.35 12.48 2.56
N GLY A 43 4.51 13.05 2.84
CA GLY A 43 5.59 13.21 1.86
C GLY A 43 6.29 11.92 1.42
N ARG A 44 5.95 10.77 2.04
CA ARG A 44 6.45 9.44 1.65
C ARG A 44 5.42 8.59 0.94
N VAL A 45 4.21 9.09 0.76
CA VAL A 45 3.19 8.40 -0.01
C VAL A 45 3.46 8.61 -1.49
N VAL A 46 3.77 7.54 -2.20
CA VAL A 46 3.91 7.57 -3.65
C VAL A 46 2.52 7.54 -4.26
N LEU A 47 2.14 8.62 -4.93
CA LEU A 47 0.90 8.68 -5.68
C LEU A 47 1.07 7.90 -7.00
N PRO A 48 0.13 7.01 -7.34
CA PRO A 48 0.22 6.27 -8.59
C PRO A 48 -0.01 7.18 -9.80
N TYR A 49 0.71 6.92 -10.88
CA TYR A 49 0.46 7.51 -12.19
C TYR A 49 -0.66 6.74 -12.90
N GLY A 50 -1.50 7.44 -13.66
CA GLY A 50 -2.45 6.79 -14.55
C GLY A 50 -1.74 6.23 -15.79
N LEU A 51 -2.03 4.98 -16.16
CA LEU A 51 -1.50 4.33 -17.35
C LEU A 51 -2.63 3.68 -18.13
N GLU A 52 -2.78 4.03 -19.40
CA GLU A 52 -3.70 3.39 -20.31
C GLU A 52 -2.95 2.39 -21.19
N VAL A 53 -3.50 1.19 -21.29
CA VAL A 53 -2.94 0.11 -22.13
C VAL A 53 -4.01 -0.44 -23.06
N THR A 54 -3.59 -0.93 -24.21
CA THR A 54 -4.46 -1.64 -25.15
C THR A 54 -3.85 -2.99 -25.50
N PHE A 55 -4.66 -3.85 -26.09
CA PHE A 55 -4.21 -5.16 -26.56
C PHE A 55 -3.33 -5.07 -27.81
N GLU A 56 -3.55 -4.10 -28.69
CA GLU A 56 -2.87 -3.99 -30.00
C GLU A 56 -1.54 -3.25 -29.93
N LYS A 57 -1.37 -2.34 -28.98
CA LYS A 57 -0.17 -1.48 -28.92
C LYS A 57 0.58 -1.67 -27.62
N THR A 58 1.89 -1.54 -27.66
CA THR A 58 2.77 -1.60 -26.50
C THR A 58 3.14 -0.19 -26.06
N VAL A 59 2.99 0.08 -24.76
CA VAL A 59 3.49 1.30 -24.12
C VAL A 59 4.92 1.04 -23.61
N HIS A 60 5.80 2.00 -23.80
CA HIS A 60 7.16 1.95 -23.28
C HIS A 60 7.31 2.94 -22.13
N LEU A 61 7.64 2.43 -20.94
CA LEU A 61 7.97 3.22 -19.76
C LEU A 61 9.50 3.32 -19.68
N ILE A 62 10.01 4.55 -19.69
CA ILE A 62 11.46 4.82 -19.65
C ILE A 62 11.81 5.40 -18.28
N PHE A 63 12.65 4.70 -17.55
CA PHE A 63 13.10 5.10 -16.21
C PHE A 63 14.48 5.73 -16.25
N PRO A 64 14.83 6.59 -15.27
CA PRO A 64 16.15 7.20 -15.21
C PRO A 64 17.28 6.24 -14.77
N ALA A 65 16.92 5.07 -14.23
CA ALA A 65 17.87 4.05 -13.78
C ALA A 65 17.41 2.66 -14.23
N PRO A 66 18.31 1.66 -14.26
CA PRO A 66 17.97 0.27 -14.57
C PRO A 66 16.86 -0.27 -13.68
N ILE A 67 15.98 -1.10 -14.24
CA ILE A 67 14.88 -1.73 -13.54
C ILE A 67 15.42 -2.95 -12.77
N ARG A 68 15.12 -2.99 -11.48
CA ARG A 68 15.49 -4.10 -10.60
C ARG A 68 14.33 -5.06 -10.35
N TYR A 69 13.11 -4.54 -10.23
CA TYR A 69 11.93 -5.31 -9.87
C TYR A 69 10.68 -4.75 -10.52
N VAL A 70 9.81 -5.63 -10.99
CA VAL A 70 8.49 -5.30 -11.55
C VAL A 70 7.46 -6.21 -10.91
N ASP A 71 6.35 -5.62 -10.46
CA ASP A 71 5.20 -6.34 -9.94
C ASP A 71 3.93 -5.95 -10.69
N LEU A 72 3.22 -6.97 -11.16
CA LEU A 72 1.95 -6.83 -11.87
C LEU A 72 0.81 -7.28 -10.96
N GLY A 73 -0.09 -6.40 -10.62
CA GLY A 73 -1.22 -6.69 -9.74
C GLY A 73 -2.30 -7.58 -10.36
N SER A 74 -2.24 -7.84 -11.66
CA SER A 74 -3.23 -8.64 -12.38
C SER A 74 -2.62 -9.30 -13.61
N SER A 75 -3.17 -10.45 -13.98
CA SER A 75 -2.89 -11.14 -15.26
C SER A 75 -3.50 -10.47 -16.49
N ASN A 76 -4.27 -9.37 -16.30
CA ASN A 76 -4.84 -8.59 -17.40
C ASN A 76 -3.81 -7.78 -18.18
N ILE A 77 -2.63 -7.59 -17.61
CA ILE A 77 -1.50 -6.89 -18.24
C ILE A 77 -0.28 -7.79 -18.31
N ILE A 78 0.55 -7.56 -19.29
CA ILE A 78 1.87 -8.17 -19.42
C ILE A 78 2.92 -7.06 -19.52
N ALA A 79 4.06 -7.31 -18.91
CA ALA A 79 5.21 -6.42 -19.02
C ALA A 79 6.48 -7.22 -19.26
N GLY A 80 7.42 -6.62 -19.97
CA GLY A 80 8.73 -7.19 -20.24
C GLY A 80 9.77 -6.10 -20.40
N GLN A 81 10.93 -6.31 -19.82
CA GLN A 81 12.08 -5.44 -20.03
C GLN A 81 12.57 -5.55 -21.47
N ALA A 82 13.03 -4.45 -22.04
CA ALA A 82 13.64 -4.46 -23.38
C ALA A 82 15.04 -5.10 -23.31
N ASP A 83 15.36 -5.95 -24.28
CA ASP A 83 16.58 -6.79 -24.27
C ASP A 83 17.89 -5.96 -24.17
N ASP A 84 17.93 -4.81 -24.82
CA ASP A 84 19.13 -3.94 -24.89
C ASP A 84 18.99 -2.64 -24.08
N ALA A 85 17.95 -2.54 -23.26
CA ALA A 85 17.66 -1.31 -22.47
C ALA A 85 17.11 -1.65 -21.09
N GLU A 86 17.99 -1.81 -20.13
CA GLU A 86 17.66 -2.20 -18.76
C GLU A 86 16.73 -1.22 -18.03
N ASN A 87 16.61 0.01 -18.52
CA ASN A 87 15.74 1.05 -17.98
C ASN A 87 14.41 1.21 -18.73
N VAL A 88 14.09 0.31 -19.67
CA VAL A 88 12.87 0.37 -20.47
C VAL A 88 11.97 -0.83 -20.18
N LEU A 89 10.73 -0.56 -19.78
CA LEU A 89 9.69 -1.54 -19.58
C LEU A 89 8.63 -1.44 -20.67
N ARG A 90 8.37 -2.53 -21.36
CA ARG A 90 7.28 -2.64 -22.33
C ARG A 90 6.05 -3.20 -21.63
N VAL A 91 4.92 -2.51 -21.75
CA VAL A 91 3.66 -2.89 -21.11
C VAL A 91 2.54 -2.90 -22.14
N LYS A 92 1.68 -3.90 -22.07
CA LYS A 92 0.43 -3.96 -22.86
C LYS A 92 -0.64 -4.75 -22.14
N ALA A 93 -1.88 -4.64 -22.60
CA ALA A 93 -2.95 -5.50 -22.14
C ALA A 93 -2.72 -6.93 -22.63
N ALA A 94 -2.90 -7.90 -21.74
CA ALA A 94 -2.94 -9.34 -22.05
C ALA A 94 -4.35 -9.78 -22.45
N VAL A 95 -5.36 -9.05 -22.00
CA VAL A 95 -6.79 -9.30 -22.23
C VAL A 95 -7.43 -8.04 -22.77
N ARG A 96 -8.38 -8.17 -23.69
CA ARG A 96 -9.18 -7.04 -24.20
C ARG A 96 -10.24 -6.64 -23.18
N ASP A 97 -10.56 -5.36 -23.16
CA ASP A 97 -11.72 -4.78 -22.47
C ASP A 97 -11.86 -5.18 -20.99
N PHE A 98 -10.75 -5.26 -20.27
CA PHE A 98 -10.84 -5.49 -18.84
C PHE A 98 -11.36 -4.22 -18.13
N GLU A 99 -12.39 -4.39 -17.31
CA GLU A 99 -13.09 -3.30 -16.62
C GLU A 99 -12.37 -2.86 -15.32
N THR A 100 -11.73 -3.82 -14.66
CA THR A 100 -11.10 -3.56 -13.35
C THR A 100 -9.72 -2.97 -13.51
N GLU A 101 -9.52 -1.77 -12.98
CA GLU A 101 -8.20 -1.15 -12.87
C GLU A 101 -7.25 -2.06 -12.07
N CYS A 102 -6.02 -2.18 -12.51
CA CYS A 102 -4.99 -2.93 -11.82
C CYS A 102 -3.75 -2.06 -11.57
N ASN A 103 -2.82 -2.56 -10.76
CA ASN A 103 -1.59 -1.84 -10.47
C ASN A 103 -0.38 -2.46 -11.17
N LEU A 104 0.60 -1.60 -11.43
CA LEU A 104 1.94 -1.95 -11.84
C LEU A 104 2.92 -1.20 -10.95
N SER A 105 3.86 -1.90 -10.33
CA SER A 105 4.90 -1.30 -9.49
C SER A 105 6.28 -1.61 -10.06
N VAL A 106 7.15 -0.61 -10.07
CA VAL A 106 8.52 -0.73 -10.57
C VAL A 106 9.50 -0.17 -9.54
N ILE A 107 10.56 -0.92 -9.27
CA ILE A 107 11.69 -0.48 -8.44
C ILE A 107 12.95 -0.48 -9.30
N CYS A 108 13.67 0.62 -9.30
CA CYS A 108 14.94 0.76 -9.99
C CYS A 108 16.14 0.50 -9.07
N ASP A 109 17.32 0.29 -9.66
CA ASP A 109 18.57 0.02 -8.93
C ASP A 109 19.01 1.16 -8.01
N ASP A 110 18.60 2.40 -8.32
CA ASP A 110 18.84 3.58 -7.48
C ASP A 110 17.90 3.67 -6.27
N GLY A 111 16.99 2.69 -6.10
CA GLY A 111 15.98 2.63 -5.03
C GLY A 111 14.72 3.44 -5.31
N SER A 112 14.59 4.09 -6.46
CA SER A 112 13.34 4.78 -6.83
C SER A 112 12.20 3.80 -7.03
N PHE A 113 11.02 4.20 -6.58
CA PHE A 113 9.77 3.43 -6.66
C PHE A 113 8.73 4.18 -7.49
N TYR A 114 8.17 3.50 -8.47
CA TYR A 114 7.11 4.00 -9.34
C TYR A 114 5.89 3.11 -9.23
N SER A 115 4.72 3.72 -9.07
CA SER A 115 3.45 3.03 -9.01
C SER A 115 2.52 3.55 -10.10
N TYR A 116 1.81 2.66 -10.76
CA TYR A 116 0.86 2.97 -11.82
C TYR A 116 -0.49 2.31 -11.53
N ASN A 117 -1.57 3.07 -11.75
CA ASN A 117 -2.91 2.54 -11.91
C ASN A 117 -3.15 2.31 -13.40
N VAL A 118 -3.36 1.06 -13.77
CA VAL A 118 -3.45 0.64 -15.17
C VAL A 118 -4.88 0.32 -15.53
N ARG A 119 -5.39 0.95 -16.59
CA ARG A 119 -6.72 0.69 -17.15
C ARG A 119 -6.64 0.35 -18.64
N TYR A 120 -7.63 -0.37 -19.12
CA TYR A 120 -7.78 -0.63 -20.55
C TYR A 120 -8.35 0.60 -21.25
N ALA A 121 -7.80 0.91 -22.42
CA ALA A 121 -8.37 1.89 -23.34
C ALA A 121 -8.21 1.36 -24.77
N GLU A 122 -9.29 1.37 -25.57
CA GLU A 122 -9.27 0.90 -26.94
C GLU A 122 -8.39 1.81 -27.84
N GLU A 123 -8.48 3.11 -27.59
CA GLU A 123 -7.58 4.12 -28.15
C GLU A 123 -6.89 4.88 -27.02
N PRO A 124 -5.78 4.35 -26.48
CA PRO A 124 -5.06 5.09 -25.46
C PRO A 124 -4.57 6.43 -26.01
N VAL A 125 -4.73 7.47 -25.21
CA VAL A 125 -4.17 8.78 -25.54
C VAL A 125 -2.70 8.56 -25.86
N SER A 126 -2.23 9.09 -26.98
CA SER A 126 -0.99 8.82 -27.68
C SER A 126 0.30 8.91 -26.84
N TYR A 127 0.42 8.05 -25.82
CA TYR A 127 1.62 7.91 -25.00
C TYR A 127 2.40 6.66 -25.40
N THR A 128 3.03 6.70 -26.55
CA THR A 128 3.93 5.62 -26.94
C THR A 128 5.20 5.58 -26.09
N HIS A 129 5.54 6.69 -25.43
CA HIS A 129 6.72 6.82 -24.57
C HIS A 129 6.41 7.69 -23.36
N LEU A 130 6.35 7.08 -22.16
CA LEU A 130 6.28 7.79 -20.90
C LEU A 130 7.67 7.79 -20.25
N ARG A 131 8.18 8.96 -19.93
CA ARG A 131 9.37 9.10 -19.09
C ARG A 131 8.96 9.29 -17.65
N ALA A 132 9.44 8.41 -16.78
CA ALA A 132 9.35 8.60 -15.35
C ALA A 132 10.37 9.64 -14.87
N HIS A 133 9.90 10.59 -14.13
CA HIS A 133 10.73 11.66 -13.55
C HIS A 133 10.96 11.47 -12.07
#